data_9f18543997f761d622e7f95950a931b4
#
_entry.id   9f18543997f761d622e7f95950a931b4
#
_cell.length_a   1.000
_cell.length_b   1.000
_cell.length_c   1.000
_cell.angle_alpha   90.00
_cell.angle_beta   90.00
_cell.angle_gamma   90.00
#
_symmetry.space_group_name_H-M   'P 1'
#
loop_
_entity.id
_entity.type
_entity.pdbx_description
1 polymer ?
#
loop_
_entity_poly.entity_id
_entity_poly.type
_entity_poly.pdbx_seq_one_letter_code
_entity_poly.pdbx_strand_id
1 'polypeptide(L)'
;MKALEQSQQALKNEKAELTNENTKLKAENNGLTNKITGLSTEKEILTKEKTELTEKNTELKTEKNKLEQRHAPYQKLEKLYEVFLEVKDRLKFNFVATTHSAMDLIASVLSDSKYYLESLYNKASQELSDKRSDKGEKLAELFDLLFEYVKDSKFERLKEPSAYDYSCKTLYPEQNTSGKMQRVVLRGYTYDKKIACYTIVDMGS
;
A
#
# COMPACT_ATOMS: atom_id res chain seq x y z
N MET A 1 11.58 1.36 -97.05
CA MET A 1 10.19 1.12 -96.61
C MET A 1 10.16 0.22 -95.40
N LYS A 2 10.63 -1.04 -95.45
CA LYS A 2 10.60 -2.02 -94.35
C LYS A 2 11.09 -1.52 -92.94
N ALA A 3 12.20 -0.78 -92.92
CA ALA A 3 12.80 -0.24 -91.67
C ALA A 3 11.89 0.78 -91.01
N LEU A 4 11.18 1.62 -91.74
CA LEU A 4 10.30 2.65 -91.25
C LEU A 4 9.02 2.01 -90.68
N GLU A 5 8.51 0.96 -91.36
CA GLU A 5 7.33 0.19 -90.89
C GLU A 5 7.64 -0.57 -89.54
N GLN A 6 8.82 -1.15 -89.45
CA GLN A 6 9.27 -1.80 -88.21
C GLN A 6 9.40 -0.81 -87.06
N SER A 7 9.98 0.39 -87.29
CA SER A 7 10.09 1.44 -86.29
C SER A 7 8.72 1.97 -85.86
N GLN A 8 7.79 2.15 -86.79
CA GLN A 8 6.42 2.57 -86.48
C GLN A 8 5.68 1.51 -85.61
N GLN A 9 5.91 0.24 -85.92
CA GLN A 9 5.28 -0.81 -85.11
C GLN A 9 5.86 -0.87 -83.73
N ALA A 10 7.18 -0.74 -83.56
CA ALA A 10 7.85 -0.68 -82.26
C ALA A 10 7.28 0.50 -81.40
N LEU A 11 7.22 1.71 -81.96
CA LEU A 11 6.66 2.88 -81.28
C LEU A 11 5.20 2.70 -80.91
N LYS A 12 4.41 1.99 -81.73
CA LYS A 12 3.00 1.71 -81.47
C LYS A 12 2.86 0.74 -80.27
N ASN A 13 3.71 -0.27 -80.18
CA ASN A 13 3.74 -1.17 -79.05
C ASN A 13 4.18 -0.50 -77.76
N GLU A 14 5.26 0.29 -77.79
CA GLU A 14 5.73 1.08 -76.64
C GLU A 14 4.68 2.07 -76.13
N LYS A 15 3.95 2.77 -77.05
CA LYS A 15 2.85 3.62 -76.67
C LYS A 15 1.72 2.84 -75.96
N ALA A 16 1.42 1.62 -76.43
CA ALA A 16 0.38 0.75 -75.77
C ALA A 16 0.82 0.34 -74.36
N GLU A 17 2.08 -0.07 -74.19
CA GLU A 17 2.66 -0.45 -72.91
C GLU A 17 2.61 0.75 -71.93
N LEU A 18 3.11 1.92 -72.31
CA LEU A 18 3.08 3.14 -71.50
C LEU A 18 1.65 3.53 -71.13
N THR A 19 0.70 3.38 -72.06
CA THR A 19 -0.71 3.65 -71.75
C THR A 19 -1.29 2.72 -70.70
N ASN A 20 -0.95 1.41 -70.77
CA ASN A 20 -1.33 0.42 -69.76
C ASN A 20 -0.72 0.69 -68.42
N GLU A 21 0.59 1.05 -68.39
CA GLU A 21 1.31 1.38 -67.15
C GLU A 21 0.71 2.64 -66.51
N ASN A 22 0.43 3.67 -67.27
CA ASN A 22 -0.22 4.89 -66.80
C ASN A 22 -1.62 4.59 -66.19
N THR A 23 -2.36 3.71 -66.80
CA THR A 23 -3.69 3.28 -66.28
C THR A 23 -3.51 2.56 -64.92
N LYS A 24 -2.55 1.67 -64.84
CA LYS A 24 -2.22 0.97 -63.58
C LYS A 24 -1.78 1.93 -62.46
N LEU A 25 -0.86 2.82 -62.76
CA LEU A 25 -0.36 3.82 -61.82
C LEU A 25 -1.48 4.78 -61.33
N LYS A 26 -2.43 5.16 -62.22
CA LYS A 26 -3.60 5.92 -61.81
C LYS A 26 -4.50 5.19 -60.84
N ALA A 27 -4.71 3.87 -61.07
CA ALA A 27 -5.49 3.04 -60.15
C ALA A 27 -4.81 2.90 -58.77
N GLU A 28 -3.49 2.70 -58.78
CA GLU A 28 -2.68 2.63 -57.54
C GLU A 28 -2.70 3.95 -56.78
N ASN A 29 -2.56 5.08 -57.46
CA ASN A 29 -2.66 6.40 -56.85
C ASN A 29 -4.02 6.65 -56.20
N ASN A 30 -5.10 6.28 -56.89
CA ASN A 30 -6.45 6.39 -56.30
C ASN A 30 -6.56 5.49 -55.04
N GLY A 31 -6.05 4.28 -55.08
CA GLY A 31 -6.03 3.38 -53.92
C GLY A 31 -5.23 3.97 -52.72
N LEU A 32 -4.06 4.54 -52.98
CA LEU A 32 -3.26 5.20 -51.96
C LEU A 32 -3.95 6.46 -51.39
N THR A 33 -4.59 7.26 -52.23
CA THR A 33 -5.36 8.44 -51.79
C THR A 33 -6.47 8.03 -50.84
N ASN A 34 -7.23 6.97 -51.17
CA ASN A 34 -8.27 6.45 -50.28
C ASN A 34 -7.72 5.95 -48.93
N LYS A 35 -6.58 5.26 -48.95
CA LYS A 35 -5.90 4.84 -47.70
C LYS A 35 -5.45 6.04 -46.86
N ILE A 36 -4.86 7.04 -47.46
CA ILE A 36 -4.44 8.29 -46.77
C ILE A 36 -5.64 8.96 -46.10
N THR A 37 -6.76 9.06 -46.80
CA THR A 37 -7.99 9.65 -46.24
C THR A 37 -8.50 8.82 -45.05
N GLY A 38 -8.54 7.49 -45.18
CA GLY A 38 -8.93 6.60 -44.08
C GLY A 38 -8.04 6.72 -42.85
N LEU A 39 -6.70 6.71 -43.04
CA LEU A 39 -5.74 6.88 -41.96
C LEU A 39 -5.81 8.28 -41.31
N SER A 40 -6.12 9.31 -42.08
CA SER A 40 -6.35 10.66 -41.53
C SER A 40 -7.54 10.69 -40.58
N THR A 41 -8.66 10.09 -40.99
CA THR A 41 -9.86 10.01 -40.15
C THR A 41 -9.60 9.18 -38.87
N GLU A 42 -8.92 8.06 -39.00
CA GLU A 42 -8.58 7.22 -37.84
C GLU A 42 -7.66 7.98 -36.86
N LYS A 43 -6.68 8.71 -37.37
CA LYS A 43 -5.81 9.57 -36.56
C LYS A 43 -6.60 10.63 -35.79
N GLU A 44 -7.60 11.25 -36.42
CA GLU A 44 -8.44 12.23 -35.74
C GLU A 44 -9.26 11.62 -34.60
N ILE A 45 -9.86 10.43 -34.83
CA ILE A 45 -10.60 9.69 -33.81
C ILE A 45 -9.68 9.33 -32.62
N LEU A 46 -8.53 8.73 -32.92
CA LEU A 46 -7.56 8.35 -31.87
C LEU A 46 -7.03 9.55 -31.09
N THR A 47 -6.86 10.69 -31.76
CA THR A 47 -6.43 11.93 -31.08
C THR A 47 -7.50 12.41 -30.11
N LYS A 48 -8.78 12.36 -30.51
CA LYS A 48 -9.90 12.73 -29.65
C LYS A 48 -10.02 11.79 -28.45
N GLU A 49 -9.98 10.49 -28.68
CA GLU A 49 -10.02 9.47 -27.60
C GLU A 49 -8.87 9.66 -26.61
N LYS A 50 -7.65 9.93 -27.09
CA LYS A 50 -6.49 10.22 -26.25
C LYS A 50 -6.74 11.44 -25.37
N THR A 51 -7.34 12.50 -25.90
CA THR A 51 -7.65 13.71 -25.13
C THR A 51 -8.66 13.39 -24.03
N GLU A 52 -9.76 12.72 -24.37
CA GLU A 52 -10.81 12.32 -23.42
C GLU A 52 -10.25 11.41 -22.30
N LEU A 53 -9.39 10.46 -22.65
CA LEU A 53 -8.73 9.60 -21.67
C LEU A 53 -7.76 10.37 -20.77
N THR A 54 -7.09 11.37 -21.31
CA THR A 54 -6.17 12.23 -20.53
C THR A 54 -6.95 13.07 -19.52
N GLU A 55 -8.07 13.63 -19.92
CA GLU A 55 -8.98 14.41 -19.05
C GLU A 55 -9.54 13.52 -17.93
N LYS A 56 -10.08 12.35 -18.25
CA LYS A 56 -10.55 11.37 -17.26
C LYS A 56 -9.46 10.93 -16.27
N ASN A 57 -8.25 10.71 -16.75
CA ASN A 57 -7.11 10.38 -15.88
C ASN A 57 -6.80 11.50 -14.89
N THR A 58 -6.90 12.74 -15.32
CA THR A 58 -6.66 13.91 -14.47
C THR A 58 -7.76 14.06 -13.43
N GLU A 59 -9.02 13.86 -13.81
CA GLU A 59 -10.17 13.86 -12.90
C GLU A 59 -10.03 12.76 -11.83
N LEU A 60 -9.76 11.52 -12.26
CA LEU A 60 -9.59 10.38 -11.37
C LEU A 60 -8.43 10.58 -10.39
N LYS A 61 -7.30 11.14 -10.85
CA LYS A 61 -6.17 11.48 -9.95
C LYS A 61 -6.58 12.52 -8.90
N THR A 62 -7.35 13.51 -9.30
CA THR A 62 -7.83 14.55 -8.38
C THR A 62 -8.79 13.97 -7.35
N GLU A 63 -9.71 13.11 -7.78
CA GLU A 63 -10.66 12.44 -6.90
C GLU A 63 -9.95 11.49 -5.93
N LYS A 64 -9.00 10.69 -6.43
CA LYS A 64 -8.15 9.84 -5.61
C LYS A 64 -7.44 10.64 -4.52
N ASN A 65 -6.79 11.74 -4.86
CA ASN A 65 -6.10 12.59 -3.89
C ASN A 65 -7.06 13.16 -2.83
N LYS A 66 -8.27 13.57 -3.24
CA LYS A 66 -9.29 14.04 -2.28
C LYS A 66 -9.72 12.93 -1.32
N LEU A 67 -9.93 11.71 -1.83
CA LEU A 67 -10.28 10.56 -1.01
C LEU A 67 -9.15 10.20 -0.03
N GLU A 68 -7.91 10.17 -0.49
CA GLU A 68 -6.74 9.92 0.35
C GLU A 68 -6.60 10.95 1.46
N GLN A 69 -6.78 12.25 1.15
CA GLN A 69 -6.75 13.31 2.17
C GLN A 69 -7.88 13.16 3.19
N ARG A 70 -9.08 12.77 2.77
CA ARG A 70 -10.20 12.51 3.68
C ARG A 70 -9.99 11.26 4.53
N HIS A 71 -9.33 10.24 3.99
CA HIS A 71 -9.08 8.97 4.67
C HIS A 71 -7.87 9.03 5.61
N ALA A 72 -6.87 9.87 5.31
CA ALA A 72 -5.65 9.98 6.09
C ALA A 72 -5.85 10.09 7.62
N PRO A 73 -6.82 10.86 8.15
CA PRO A 73 -7.07 10.92 9.59
C PRO A 73 -7.57 9.60 10.21
N TYR A 74 -8.13 8.72 9.40
CA TYR A 74 -8.73 7.46 9.86
C TYR A 74 -7.82 6.25 9.72
N GLN A 75 -6.70 6.37 9.01
CA GLN A 75 -5.77 5.25 8.78
C GLN A 75 -5.27 4.60 10.08
N LYS A 76 -4.98 5.40 11.11
CA LYS A 76 -4.57 4.87 12.42
C LYS A 76 -5.69 4.08 13.11
N LEU A 77 -6.93 4.52 12.97
CA LEU A 77 -8.10 3.82 13.52
C LEU A 77 -8.35 2.50 12.81
N GLU A 78 -8.23 2.50 11.48
CA GLU A 78 -8.36 1.30 10.65
C GLU A 78 -7.29 0.27 11.03
N LYS A 79 -6.02 0.69 11.07
CA LYS A 79 -4.91 -0.17 11.49
C LYS A 79 -5.09 -0.75 12.89
N LEU A 80 -5.51 0.07 13.84
CA LEU A 80 -5.80 -0.38 15.20
C LEU A 80 -6.87 -1.45 15.21
N TYR A 81 -7.95 -1.26 14.45
CA TYR A 81 -9.05 -2.20 14.41
C TYR A 81 -8.69 -3.50 13.69
N GLU A 82 -7.91 -3.42 12.61
CA GLU A 82 -7.37 -4.61 11.93
C GLU A 82 -6.55 -5.47 12.89
N VAL A 83 -5.59 -4.85 13.60
CA VAL A 83 -4.75 -5.56 14.58
C VAL A 83 -5.59 -6.14 15.72
N PHE A 84 -6.60 -5.39 16.21
CA PHE A 84 -7.54 -5.92 17.20
C PHE A 84 -8.26 -7.17 16.71
N LEU A 85 -8.77 -7.18 15.48
CA LEU A 85 -9.47 -8.34 14.92
C LEU A 85 -8.59 -9.60 14.85
N GLU A 86 -7.28 -9.44 14.63
CA GLU A 86 -6.33 -10.55 14.59
C GLU A 86 -6.08 -11.20 15.97
N VAL A 87 -6.27 -10.45 17.06
CA VAL A 87 -5.91 -10.90 18.41
C VAL A 87 -7.10 -10.96 19.39
N LYS A 88 -8.31 -10.58 18.97
CA LYS A 88 -9.49 -10.50 19.85
C LYS A 88 -9.81 -11.81 20.59
N ASP A 89 -9.49 -12.96 19.98
CA ASP A 89 -9.68 -14.29 20.58
C ASP A 89 -8.76 -14.52 21.80
N ARG A 90 -7.65 -13.77 21.89
CA ARG A 90 -6.70 -13.81 23.01
C ARG A 90 -7.04 -12.83 24.12
N LEU A 91 -7.92 -11.86 23.87
CA LEU A 91 -8.33 -10.85 24.82
C LEU A 91 -9.54 -11.35 25.63
N LYS A 92 -9.32 -11.59 26.93
CA LYS A 92 -10.38 -12.07 27.86
C LYS A 92 -10.82 -10.96 28.81
N PHE A 93 -10.90 -9.72 28.32
CA PHE A 93 -11.42 -8.62 29.12
C PHE A 93 -12.69 -8.02 28.54
N ASN A 94 -13.38 -7.20 29.35
CA ASN A 94 -14.78 -6.79 29.12
C ASN A 94 -15.07 -6.12 27.77
N PHE A 95 -14.12 -5.45 27.15
CA PHE A 95 -14.39 -4.74 25.89
C PHE A 95 -14.54 -5.64 24.65
N VAL A 96 -14.05 -6.89 24.71
CA VAL A 96 -14.11 -7.83 23.58
C VAL A 96 -15.56 -8.17 23.19
N ALA A 97 -16.42 -8.34 24.18
CA ALA A 97 -17.82 -8.73 23.94
C ALA A 97 -18.68 -7.62 23.32
N THR A 98 -18.32 -6.35 23.55
CA THR A 98 -19.10 -5.18 23.16
C THR A 98 -18.45 -4.32 22.09
N THR A 99 -17.20 -4.63 21.70
CA THR A 99 -16.45 -3.84 20.73
C THR A 99 -16.87 -4.20 19.31
N HIS A 100 -17.50 -3.26 18.62
CA HIS A 100 -17.94 -3.40 17.23
C HIS A 100 -17.15 -2.51 16.26
N SER A 101 -16.39 -1.55 16.78
CA SER A 101 -15.60 -0.62 15.99
C SER A 101 -14.28 -0.24 16.66
N ALA A 102 -13.37 0.38 15.92
CA ALA A 102 -12.14 0.95 16.49
C ALA A 102 -12.42 2.03 17.54
N MET A 103 -13.51 2.77 17.38
CA MET A 103 -13.93 3.80 18.33
C MET A 103 -14.41 3.19 19.66
N ASP A 104 -15.15 2.07 19.63
CA ASP A 104 -15.57 1.37 20.83
C ASP A 104 -14.37 0.85 21.62
N LEU A 105 -13.37 0.32 20.91
CA LEU A 105 -12.12 -0.15 21.51
C LEU A 105 -11.37 0.99 22.23
N ILE A 106 -11.23 2.14 21.56
CA ILE A 106 -10.57 3.32 22.14
C ILE A 106 -11.39 3.84 23.33
N ALA A 107 -12.71 3.95 23.20
CA ALA A 107 -13.59 4.40 24.29
C ALA A 107 -13.46 3.50 25.52
N SER A 108 -13.39 2.19 25.35
CA SER A 108 -13.17 1.23 26.43
C SER A 108 -11.84 1.47 27.14
N VAL A 109 -10.76 1.62 26.38
CA VAL A 109 -9.42 1.91 26.96
C VAL A 109 -9.41 3.24 27.70
N LEU A 110 -10.04 4.28 27.17
CA LEU A 110 -10.11 5.60 27.79
C LEU A 110 -11.00 5.63 29.04
N SER A 111 -11.99 4.75 29.16
CA SER A 111 -12.86 4.65 30.34
C SER A 111 -12.09 4.19 31.58
N ASP A 112 -11.12 3.29 31.44
CA ASP A 112 -10.20 2.84 32.49
C ASP A 112 -8.85 2.48 31.90
N SER A 113 -8.08 3.51 31.55
CA SER A 113 -6.79 3.34 30.88
C SER A 113 -5.81 2.47 31.67
N LYS A 114 -5.85 2.58 33.02
CA LYS A 114 -4.94 1.80 33.86
C LYS A 114 -5.24 0.31 33.73
N TYR A 115 -6.49 -0.08 33.90
CA TYR A 115 -6.90 -1.49 33.81
C TYR A 115 -6.62 -2.08 32.44
N TYR A 116 -7.04 -1.38 31.37
CA TYR A 116 -6.95 -1.93 30.02
C TYR A 116 -5.51 -1.99 29.50
N LEU A 117 -4.68 -0.97 29.74
CA LEU A 117 -3.29 -0.98 29.33
C LEU A 117 -2.47 -2.03 30.08
N GLU A 118 -2.65 -2.15 31.41
CA GLU A 118 -1.98 -3.16 32.21
C GLU A 118 -2.39 -4.58 31.80
N SER A 119 -3.69 -4.81 31.60
CA SER A 119 -4.23 -6.11 31.16
C SER A 119 -3.72 -6.50 29.78
N LEU A 120 -3.69 -5.54 28.84
CA LEU A 120 -3.19 -5.78 27.49
C LEU A 120 -1.68 -6.04 27.47
N TYR A 121 -0.90 -5.24 28.24
CA TYR A 121 0.54 -5.46 28.37
C TYR A 121 0.84 -6.86 28.94
N ASN A 122 0.15 -7.24 30.01
CA ASN A 122 0.34 -8.55 30.64
C ASN A 122 0.01 -9.68 29.67
N LYS A 123 -1.06 -9.54 28.90
CA LYS A 123 -1.43 -10.52 27.88
C LYS A 123 -0.40 -10.59 26.75
N ALA A 124 0.08 -9.46 26.25
CA ALA A 124 1.14 -9.41 25.26
C ALA A 124 2.43 -10.06 25.79
N SER A 125 2.85 -9.73 27.02
CA SER A 125 4.02 -10.32 27.68
C SER A 125 3.90 -11.85 27.84
N GLN A 126 2.71 -12.33 28.18
CA GLN A 126 2.45 -13.75 28.29
C GLN A 126 2.59 -14.48 26.94
N GLU A 127 1.96 -13.96 25.89
CA GLU A 127 2.01 -14.55 24.56
C GLU A 127 3.41 -14.44 23.93
N LEU A 128 4.14 -13.35 24.19
CA LEU A 128 5.54 -13.18 23.78
C LEU A 128 6.47 -14.19 24.44
N SER A 129 6.21 -14.57 25.70
CA SER A 129 7.00 -15.57 26.42
C SER A 129 6.73 -17.02 25.97
N ASP A 130 5.64 -17.28 25.24
CA ASP A 130 5.36 -18.59 24.66
C ASP A 130 5.87 -18.65 23.22
N LYS A 131 7.00 -19.34 23.02
CA LYS A 131 7.63 -19.56 21.69
C LYS A 131 6.70 -20.20 20.64
N ARG A 132 5.58 -20.80 21.06
CA ARG A 132 4.59 -21.41 20.17
C ARG A 132 3.48 -20.45 19.78
N SER A 133 3.37 -19.30 20.44
CA SER A 133 2.37 -18.29 20.11
C SER A 133 2.84 -17.42 18.95
N ASP A 134 1.95 -17.21 17.98
CA ASP A 134 2.11 -16.29 16.85
C ASP A 134 1.44 -14.93 17.09
N LYS A 135 0.81 -14.72 18.27
CA LYS A 135 0.00 -13.54 18.59
C LYS A 135 0.72 -12.50 19.44
N GLY A 136 1.87 -12.83 20.02
CA GLY A 136 2.58 -11.96 20.96
C GLY A 136 2.96 -10.61 20.35
N GLU A 137 3.53 -10.58 19.15
CA GLU A 137 3.92 -9.35 18.46
C GLU A 137 2.71 -8.51 18.03
N LYS A 138 1.60 -9.16 17.63
CA LYS A 138 0.35 -8.46 17.30
C LYS A 138 -0.31 -7.84 18.53
N LEU A 139 -0.23 -8.47 19.68
CA LEU A 139 -0.69 -7.88 20.93
C LEU A 139 0.19 -6.70 21.37
N ALA A 140 1.50 -6.78 21.14
CA ALA A 140 2.41 -5.67 21.36
C ALA A 140 2.08 -4.47 20.43
N GLU A 141 1.83 -4.74 19.13
CA GLU A 141 1.39 -3.74 18.17
C GLU A 141 0.06 -3.09 18.60
N LEU A 142 -0.92 -3.88 19.03
CA LEU A 142 -2.20 -3.36 19.53
C LEU A 142 -2.00 -2.46 20.75
N PHE A 143 -1.14 -2.88 21.68
CA PHE A 143 -0.81 -2.07 22.86
C PHE A 143 -0.21 -0.73 22.47
N ASP A 144 0.74 -0.71 21.55
CA ASP A 144 1.39 0.51 21.10
C ASP A 144 0.40 1.47 20.43
N LEU A 145 -0.47 0.95 19.56
CA LEU A 145 -1.52 1.73 18.90
C LEU A 145 -2.52 2.33 19.90
N LEU A 146 -2.97 1.56 20.90
CA LEU A 146 -3.90 2.03 21.91
C LEU A 146 -3.27 3.05 22.86
N PHE A 147 -2.00 2.85 23.21
CA PHE A 147 -1.28 3.76 24.10
C PHE A 147 -1.21 5.20 23.53
N GLU A 148 -1.17 5.36 22.20
CA GLU A 148 -1.15 6.69 21.56
C GLU A 148 -2.41 7.52 21.84
N TYR A 149 -3.54 6.88 22.15
CA TYR A 149 -4.80 7.58 22.46
C TYR A 149 -4.89 8.01 23.91
N VAL A 150 -4.10 7.43 24.82
CA VAL A 150 -4.10 7.80 26.23
C VAL A 150 -3.34 9.10 26.41
N LYS A 151 -4.06 10.16 26.81
CA LYS A 151 -3.52 11.51 27.02
C LYS A 151 -3.36 11.90 28.48
N ASP A 152 -3.60 10.95 29.40
CA ASP A 152 -3.39 11.19 30.82
C ASP A 152 -1.89 11.29 31.11
N SER A 153 -1.45 12.42 31.68
CA SER A 153 -0.05 12.71 32.00
C SER A 153 0.59 11.77 33.04
N LYS A 154 -0.20 10.92 33.68
CA LYS A 154 0.29 9.86 34.57
C LYS A 154 0.96 8.73 33.79
N PHE A 155 0.61 8.55 32.51
CA PHE A 155 1.17 7.52 31.65
C PHE A 155 2.28 8.12 30.79
N GLU A 156 3.48 7.58 30.91
CA GLU A 156 4.61 8.00 30.10
C GLU A 156 5.39 6.78 29.59
N ARG A 157 5.65 6.74 28.28
CA ARG A 157 6.47 5.67 27.69
C ARG A 157 7.88 5.73 28.21
N LEU A 158 8.42 4.58 28.62
CA LEU A 158 9.85 4.46 28.90
C LEU A 158 10.67 4.89 27.66
N LYS A 159 11.83 5.44 27.87
CA LYS A 159 12.78 5.69 26.78
C LYS A 159 13.13 4.38 26.10
N GLU A 160 13.32 4.41 24.80
CA GLU A 160 13.79 3.26 24.08
C GLU A 160 15.22 2.94 24.52
N PRO A 161 15.49 1.73 25.07
CA PRO A 161 16.80 1.38 25.57
C PRO A 161 17.77 1.16 24.42
N SER A 162 19.01 1.64 24.58
CA SER A 162 20.13 1.32 23.66
C SER A 162 20.88 0.04 24.04
N ALA A 163 20.67 -0.45 25.25
CA ALA A 163 21.24 -1.68 25.79
C ALA A 163 20.33 -2.23 26.89
N TYR A 164 20.54 -3.47 27.29
CA TYR A 164 19.81 -4.07 28.39
C TYR A 164 20.14 -3.33 29.71
N ASP A 165 19.12 -2.81 30.38
CA ASP A 165 19.22 -2.07 31.63
C ASP A 165 18.14 -2.47 32.64
N TYR A 166 18.07 -1.75 33.78
CA TYR A 166 17.10 -2.01 34.85
C TYR A 166 15.63 -1.82 34.46
N SER A 167 15.36 -1.16 33.34
CA SER A 167 14.01 -0.94 32.79
C SER A 167 13.59 -2.05 31.82
N CYS A 168 14.48 -3.00 31.54
CA CYS A 168 14.29 -4.06 30.56
C CYS A 168 13.97 -5.43 31.19
N LYS A 169 13.25 -6.24 30.40
CA LYS A 169 13.08 -7.69 30.60
C LYS A 169 13.46 -8.40 29.32
N THR A 170 13.99 -9.61 29.42
CA THR A 170 14.23 -10.46 28.25
C THR A 170 12.92 -11.02 27.69
N LEU A 171 12.90 -11.25 26.39
CA LEU A 171 11.77 -11.90 25.70
C LEU A 171 11.55 -13.32 26.26
N TYR A 172 12.62 -14.08 26.39
CA TYR A 172 12.61 -15.43 26.99
C TYR A 172 13.55 -15.49 28.20
N PRO A 173 13.14 -16.18 29.26
CA PRO A 173 13.95 -16.24 30.51
C PRO A 173 15.37 -16.74 30.33
N GLU A 174 15.61 -17.61 29.35
CA GLU A 174 16.91 -18.20 29.06
C GLU A 174 17.87 -17.31 28.26
N GLN A 175 17.44 -16.15 27.80
CA GLN A 175 18.30 -15.22 27.06
C GLN A 175 19.41 -14.65 27.96
N ASN A 176 20.62 -14.58 27.42
CA ASN A 176 21.76 -14.00 28.13
C ASN A 176 21.70 -12.46 28.10
N THR A 177 21.57 -11.83 29.26
CA THR A 177 21.48 -10.36 29.40
C THR A 177 22.81 -9.64 29.23
N SER A 178 23.94 -10.35 29.19
CA SER A 178 25.24 -9.76 28.92
C SER A 178 25.57 -9.57 27.44
N GLY A 179 24.73 -10.11 26.55
CA GLY A 179 24.86 -9.98 25.11
C GLY A 179 24.38 -8.62 24.57
N LYS A 180 24.53 -8.43 23.27
CA LYS A 180 24.00 -7.25 22.58
C LYS A 180 22.50 -7.41 22.36
N MET A 181 21.73 -6.42 22.81
CA MET A 181 20.31 -6.32 22.52
C MET A 181 20.07 -6.27 21.01
N GLN A 182 19.16 -7.10 20.49
CA GLN A 182 18.83 -7.16 19.06
C GLN A 182 17.73 -6.15 18.73
N ARG A 183 16.63 -6.13 19.48
CA ARG A 183 15.50 -5.24 19.25
C ARG A 183 14.66 -5.03 20.51
N VAL A 184 13.89 -3.96 20.53
CA VAL A 184 12.76 -3.77 21.44
C VAL A 184 11.55 -4.51 20.85
N VAL A 185 10.88 -5.32 21.67
CA VAL A 185 9.69 -6.09 21.27
C VAL A 185 8.40 -5.44 21.76
N LEU A 186 8.37 -5.01 23.03
CA LEU A 186 7.25 -4.33 23.64
C LEU A 186 7.78 -3.25 24.58
N ARG A 187 7.55 -2.00 24.23
CA ARG A 187 8.02 -0.87 25.01
C ARG A 187 7.20 -0.67 26.27
N GLY A 188 7.88 -0.61 27.44
CA GLY A 188 7.26 -0.40 28.74
C GLY A 188 6.78 1.04 28.97
N TYR A 189 6.20 1.28 30.15
CA TYR A 189 5.72 2.60 30.54
C TYR A 189 5.77 2.81 32.05
N THR A 190 5.70 4.07 32.45
CA THR A 190 5.49 4.48 33.83
C THR A 190 4.03 4.87 34.05
N TYR A 191 3.57 4.67 35.28
CA TYR A 191 2.32 5.24 35.78
C TYR A 191 2.63 5.99 37.08
N ASP A 192 2.24 7.23 37.14
CA ASP A 192 2.52 8.12 38.29
C ASP A 192 4.04 8.15 38.62
N LYS A 193 4.88 8.27 37.59
CA LYS A 193 6.35 8.30 37.65
C LYS A 193 7.03 7.00 38.14
N LYS A 194 6.30 5.92 38.34
CA LYS A 194 6.83 4.61 38.69
C LYS A 194 6.74 3.67 37.50
N ILE A 195 7.74 2.82 37.31
CA ILE A 195 7.69 1.80 36.27
C ILE A 195 6.50 0.88 36.55
N ALA A 196 5.48 0.95 35.70
CA ALA A 196 4.33 0.05 35.72
C ALA A 196 4.63 -1.23 34.95
N CYS A 197 5.24 -1.09 33.77
CA CYS A 197 5.60 -2.20 32.91
C CYS A 197 7.02 -1.99 32.35
N TYR A 198 7.81 -3.06 32.32
CA TYR A 198 9.18 -3.01 31.79
C TYR A 198 9.19 -3.08 30.26
N THR A 199 10.28 -2.68 29.64
CA THR A 199 10.47 -2.88 28.21
C THR A 199 10.92 -4.32 27.94
N ILE A 200 10.19 -5.06 27.10
CA ILE A 200 10.58 -6.40 26.66
C ILE A 200 11.51 -6.28 25.47
N VAL A 201 12.67 -6.88 25.58
CA VAL A 201 13.72 -6.83 24.55
C VAL A 201 14.15 -8.23 24.15
N ASP A 202 14.51 -8.36 22.88
CA ASP A 202 15.13 -9.57 22.34
C ASP A 202 16.66 -9.42 22.43
N MET A 203 17.30 -10.35 23.14
CA MET A 203 18.75 -10.41 23.29
C MET A 203 19.43 -11.36 22.30
N GLY A 204 18.63 -11.98 21.42
CA GLY A 204 19.10 -13.04 20.54
C GLY A 204 19.19 -14.39 21.27
N SER A 205 19.33 -15.44 20.50
CA SER A 205 19.54 -16.82 20.99
C SER A 205 21.00 -17.15 21.05
#